data_1f1bf96ff3e8feb73f1d5033516ee624
#
_entry.id   1f1bf96ff3e8feb73f1d5033516ee624
#
_cell.length_a   1.000
_cell.length_b   1.000
_cell.length_c   1.000
_cell.angle_alpha   90.00
_cell.angle_beta   90.00
_cell.angle_gamma   90.00
#
_symmetry.space_group_name_H-M   'P 1'
#
loop_
_entity.id
_entity.type
_entity.pdbx_description
1 polymer ?
#
loop_
_entity_poly.entity_id
_entity_poly.type
_entity_poly.pdbx_seq_one_letter_code
_entity_poly.pdbx_strand_id
1 'polypeptide(L)'
;MSKYRKIDVRIWNDAKFRDLSHNAKLVFFFLLTHPNMTALGAMRSTLSGLAEELDFESEAFREAFREALDKGMVKHDRKACLIALPNFIKYNQPESPNVVKAWANSLDLLPECDLKNDVISLSANALKGYSKAFREALPEAFLKTYPKSMPN
;
A
#
# COMPACT_ATOMS: atom_id res chain seq x y z
N MET A 1 -15.77 1.76 4.87
CA MET A 1 -14.39 1.50 5.26
C MET A 1 -14.29 0.27 6.14
N SER A 2 -13.35 -0.59 5.84
CA SER A 2 -13.10 -1.77 6.66
C SER A 2 -12.52 -1.35 8.02
N LYS A 3 -13.02 -1.96 9.10
CA LYS A 3 -12.55 -1.69 10.46
C LYS A 3 -11.33 -2.54 10.82
N TYR A 4 -10.94 -3.46 9.96
CA TYR A 4 -9.81 -4.36 10.19
C TYR A 4 -9.14 -4.68 8.87
N ARG A 5 -7.92 -5.21 8.97
CA ARG A 5 -7.16 -5.69 7.82
C ARG A 5 -6.84 -7.16 8.01
N LYS A 6 -6.76 -7.88 6.90
CA LYS A 6 -6.47 -9.32 6.92
C LYS A 6 -4.98 -9.57 6.83
N ILE A 7 -4.52 -10.53 7.62
CA ILE A 7 -3.16 -11.03 7.59
C ILE A 7 -3.24 -12.53 7.35
N ASP A 8 -2.61 -13.01 6.27
CA ASP A 8 -2.56 -14.43 5.98
C ASP A 8 -1.66 -15.12 7.01
N VAL A 9 -2.13 -16.20 7.59
CA VAL A 9 -1.34 -16.95 8.60
C VAL A 9 -0.02 -17.46 8.04
N ARG A 10 0.07 -17.66 6.72
CA ARG A 10 1.28 -18.10 6.05
C ARG A 10 2.42 -17.06 6.10
N ILE A 11 2.14 -15.84 6.56
CA ILE A 11 3.18 -14.82 6.74
C ILE A 11 4.31 -15.35 7.63
N TRP A 12 3.98 -16.20 8.60
CA TRP A 12 4.97 -16.78 9.51
C TRP A 12 5.89 -17.79 8.83
N ASN A 13 5.53 -18.24 7.62
CA ASN A 13 6.35 -19.12 6.78
C ASN A 13 7.11 -18.36 5.71
N ASP A 14 6.82 -17.07 5.54
CA ASP A 14 7.46 -16.25 4.53
C ASP A 14 8.88 -15.87 4.96
N ALA A 15 9.87 -16.27 4.19
CA ALA A 15 11.27 -16.01 4.50
C ALA A 15 11.57 -14.52 4.65
N LYS A 16 10.96 -13.68 3.83
CA LYS A 16 11.17 -12.23 3.89
C LYS A 16 10.70 -11.66 5.21
N PHE A 17 9.50 -12.03 5.63
CA PHE A 17 8.94 -11.55 6.89
C PHE A 17 9.74 -12.07 8.09
N ARG A 18 10.08 -13.36 8.07
CA ARG A 18 10.83 -13.98 9.17
C ARG A 18 12.20 -13.35 9.36
N ASP A 19 12.79 -12.83 8.29
CA ASP A 19 14.10 -12.20 8.33
C ASP A 19 14.09 -10.77 8.89
N LEU A 20 12.92 -10.19 9.06
CA LEU A 20 12.80 -8.86 9.63
C LEU A 20 13.10 -8.87 11.13
N SER A 21 13.66 -7.77 11.63
CA SER A 21 13.79 -7.55 13.08
C SER A 21 12.39 -7.42 13.70
N HIS A 22 12.32 -7.52 15.03
CA HIS A 22 11.06 -7.32 15.74
C HIS A 22 10.47 -5.93 15.45
N ASN A 23 11.32 -4.91 15.44
CA ASN A 23 10.88 -3.55 15.13
C ASN A 23 10.32 -3.45 13.71
N ALA A 24 10.97 -4.08 12.73
CA ALA A 24 10.51 -4.05 11.35
C ALA A 24 9.19 -4.80 11.18
N LYS A 25 9.00 -5.92 11.88
CA LYS A 25 7.71 -6.64 11.88
C LYS A 25 6.61 -5.76 12.44
N LEU A 26 6.87 -5.07 13.54
CA LEU A 26 5.91 -4.17 14.14
C LEU A 26 5.58 -3.01 13.20
N VAL A 27 6.58 -2.40 12.59
CA VAL A 27 6.38 -1.31 11.63
C VAL A 27 5.53 -1.78 10.45
N PHE A 28 5.77 -2.97 9.93
CA PHE A 28 4.98 -3.52 8.84
C PHE A 28 3.50 -3.66 9.24
N PHE A 29 3.22 -4.25 10.40
CA PHE A 29 1.85 -4.38 10.89
C PHE A 29 1.21 -3.02 11.20
N PHE A 30 1.99 -2.08 11.69
CA PHE A 30 1.51 -0.72 11.93
C PHE A 30 1.06 -0.06 10.63
N LEU A 31 1.85 -0.16 9.57
CA LEU A 31 1.48 0.39 8.27
C LEU A 31 0.23 -0.30 7.70
N LEU A 32 0.19 -1.63 7.77
CA LEU A 32 -0.93 -2.42 7.26
C LEU A 32 -2.25 -2.01 7.90
N THR A 33 -2.23 -1.73 9.20
CA THR A 33 -3.43 -1.45 9.99
C THR A 33 -3.61 0.03 10.33
N HIS A 34 -2.77 0.89 9.75
CA HIS A 34 -2.84 2.33 10.06
C HIS A 34 -4.21 2.89 9.67
N PRO A 35 -4.83 3.73 10.53
CA PRO A 35 -6.16 4.29 10.26
C PRO A 35 -6.27 5.05 8.95
N ASN A 36 -5.17 5.63 8.47
CA ASN A 36 -5.15 6.42 7.23
C ASN A 36 -4.75 5.60 6.00
N MET A 37 -4.44 4.32 6.17
CA MET A 37 -4.12 3.44 5.04
C MET A 37 -5.37 3.29 4.18
N THR A 38 -5.25 3.62 2.89
CA THR A 38 -6.39 3.53 1.97
C THR A 38 -6.65 2.09 1.54
N ALA A 39 -7.79 1.88 0.91
CA ALA A 39 -8.17 0.58 0.36
C ALA A 39 -7.25 0.11 -0.77
N LEU A 40 -6.42 0.99 -1.30
CA LEU A 40 -5.44 0.66 -2.35
C LEU A 40 -4.10 0.19 -1.77
N GLY A 41 -3.96 0.19 -0.45
CA GLY A 41 -2.70 -0.18 0.17
C GLY A 41 -1.62 0.88 0.06
N ALA A 42 -2.02 2.13 -0.04
CA ALA A 42 -1.10 3.25 -0.09
C ALA A 42 -1.66 4.41 0.72
N MET A 43 -0.78 5.21 1.29
CA MET A 43 -1.19 6.39 2.06
C MET A 43 -0.14 7.49 1.99
N ARG A 44 -0.60 8.73 2.09
CA ARG A 44 0.27 9.87 2.24
C ARG A 44 0.70 9.98 3.71
N SER A 45 1.99 9.93 3.97
CA SER A 45 2.52 10.07 5.32
C SER A 45 4.03 10.33 5.29
N THR A 46 4.57 10.80 6.42
CA THR A 46 6.01 10.97 6.61
C THR A 46 6.54 9.97 7.61
N LEU A 47 7.79 9.55 7.45
CA LEU A 47 8.40 8.62 8.40
C LEU A 47 8.52 9.24 9.79
N SER A 48 8.80 10.54 9.88
CA SER A 48 8.89 11.23 11.16
C SER A 48 7.55 11.22 11.91
N GLY A 49 6.45 11.50 11.20
CA GLY A 49 5.12 11.47 11.79
C GLY A 49 4.73 10.08 12.25
N LEU A 50 5.02 9.07 11.44
CA LEU A 50 4.73 7.68 11.79
C LEU A 50 5.54 7.22 13.02
N ALA A 51 6.82 7.63 13.10
CA ALA A 51 7.65 7.31 14.25
C ALA A 51 7.06 7.88 15.55
N GLU A 52 6.58 9.12 15.51
CA GLU A 52 5.90 9.73 16.65
C GLU A 52 4.65 8.96 17.05
N GLU A 53 3.82 8.59 16.08
CA GLU A 53 2.59 7.85 16.36
C GLU A 53 2.87 6.50 17.03
N LEU A 54 3.97 5.84 16.66
CA LEU A 54 4.34 4.53 17.18
C LEU A 54 5.24 4.63 18.42
N ASP A 55 5.53 5.84 18.82
CA ASP A 55 6.40 6.11 19.99
C ASP A 55 7.81 5.53 19.82
N PHE A 56 8.33 5.59 18.59
CA PHE A 56 9.68 5.18 18.24
C PHE A 56 10.60 6.38 18.14
N GLU A 57 11.87 6.18 18.50
CA GLU A 57 12.91 7.09 18.07
C GLU A 57 12.91 7.14 16.54
N SER A 58 13.07 8.35 15.99
CA SER A 58 12.99 8.56 14.55
C SER A 58 13.95 7.66 13.78
N GLU A 59 15.18 7.53 14.26
CA GLU A 59 16.19 6.70 13.60
C GLU A 59 15.86 5.23 13.67
N ALA A 60 15.38 4.75 14.83
CA ALA A 60 14.95 3.37 14.96
C ALA A 60 13.81 3.02 14.02
N PHE A 61 12.86 3.94 13.83
CA PHE A 61 11.78 3.75 12.89
C PHE A 61 12.30 3.67 11.45
N ARG A 62 13.21 4.56 11.08
CA ARG A 62 13.79 4.59 9.74
C ARG A 62 14.55 3.31 9.42
N GLU A 63 15.30 2.78 10.37
CA GLU A 63 16.02 1.52 10.20
C GLU A 63 15.05 0.35 9.99
N ALA A 64 14.01 0.27 10.82
CA ALA A 64 12.97 -0.76 10.70
C ALA A 64 12.23 -0.65 9.36
N PHE A 65 11.88 0.55 8.95
CA PHE A 65 11.24 0.80 7.67
C PHE A 65 12.15 0.38 6.51
N ARG A 66 13.44 0.68 6.59
CA ARG A 66 14.42 0.29 5.57
C ARG A 66 14.49 -1.21 5.38
N GLU A 67 14.41 -1.99 6.46
CA GLU A 67 14.39 -3.45 6.34
C GLU A 67 13.24 -3.93 5.47
N ALA A 68 12.03 -3.40 5.71
CA ALA A 68 10.86 -3.76 4.93
C ALA A 68 10.99 -3.25 3.48
N LEU A 69 11.57 -2.08 3.29
CA LEU A 69 11.82 -1.51 1.97
C LEU A 69 12.79 -2.38 1.16
N ASP A 70 13.88 -2.82 1.78
CA ASP A 70 14.89 -3.66 1.13
C ASP A 70 14.32 -5.02 0.72
N LYS A 71 13.35 -5.53 1.46
CA LYS A 71 12.66 -6.78 1.13
C LYS A 71 11.55 -6.60 0.09
N GLY A 72 11.29 -5.38 -0.34
CA GLY A 72 10.20 -5.10 -1.28
C GLY A 72 8.80 -5.20 -0.68
N MET A 73 8.70 -5.28 0.64
CA MET A 73 7.41 -5.37 1.34
C MET A 73 6.70 -4.03 1.42
N VAL A 74 7.44 -2.94 1.37
CA VAL A 74 6.92 -1.58 1.26
C VAL A 74 7.64 -0.85 0.15
N LYS A 75 6.97 0.16 -0.40
CA LYS A 75 7.57 1.09 -1.37
C LYS A 75 7.36 2.51 -0.86
N HIS A 76 8.24 3.40 -1.23
CA HIS A 76 8.26 4.74 -0.67
C HIS A 76 8.70 5.77 -1.70
N ASP A 77 7.94 6.84 -1.83
CA ASP A 77 8.37 8.05 -2.50
C ASP A 77 8.50 9.13 -1.43
N ARG A 78 9.73 9.42 -1.05
CA ARG A 78 9.99 10.35 0.05
C ARG A 78 9.53 11.77 -0.27
N LYS A 79 9.78 12.23 -1.48
CA LYS A 79 9.44 13.59 -1.90
C LYS A 79 7.94 13.81 -1.93
N ALA A 80 7.21 12.83 -2.44
CA ALA A 80 5.75 12.89 -2.50
C ALA A 80 5.08 12.52 -1.17
N CYS A 81 5.83 11.99 -0.20
CA CYS A 81 5.31 11.49 1.06
C CYS A 81 4.31 10.36 0.86
N LEU A 82 4.60 9.45 -0.07
CA LEU A 82 3.73 8.32 -0.36
C LEU A 82 4.38 7.02 0.06
N ILE A 83 3.63 6.20 0.79
CA ILE A 83 4.03 4.85 1.21
C ILE A 83 3.03 3.87 0.62
N ALA A 84 3.51 2.77 0.04
CA ALA A 84 2.66 1.75 -0.54
C ALA A 84 3.08 0.36 -0.09
N LEU A 85 2.09 -0.51 0.07
CA LEU A 85 2.26 -1.93 0.35
C LEU A 85 1.88 -2.70 -0.91
N PRO A 86 2.86 -3.18 -1.71
CA PRO A 86 2.57 -3.74 -3.03
C PRO A 86 1.62 -4.92 -3.04
N ASN A 87 1.61 -5.72 -1.98
CA ASN A 87 0.78 -6.92 -1.89
C ASN A 87 -0.52 -6.71 -1.12
N PHE A 88 -0.86 -5.45 -0.79
CA PHE A 88 -2.03 -5.15 0.04
C PHE A 88 -3.32 -5.74 -0.53
N ILE A 89 -3.63 -5.47 -1.80
CA ILE A 89 -4.90 -5.89 -2.39
C ILE A 89 -4.96 -7.42 -2.53
N LYS A 90 -3.82 -8.08 -2.72
CA LYS A 90 -3.76 -9.55 -2.79
C LYS A 90 -4.37 -10.20 -1.54
N TYR A 91 -4.13 -9.62 -0.37
CA TYR A 91 -4.60 -10.16 0.91
C TYR A 91 -5.82 -9.43 1.46
N ASN A 92 -6.07 -8.20 1.00
CA ASN A 92 -7.22 -7.39 1.39
C ASN A 92 -8.02 -7.05 0.13
N GLN A 93 -8.64 -8.07 -0.44
CA GLN A 93 -9.37 -8.00 -1.69
C GLN A 93 -10.67 -7.22 -1.52
N PRO A 94 -11.11 -6.49 -2.58
CA PRO A 94 -12.41 -5.85 -2.54
C PRO A 94 -13.52 -6.90 -2.44
N GLU A 95 -14.47 -6.68 -1.54
CA GLU A 95 -15.53 -7.64 -1.26
C GLU A 95 -16.71 -7.52 -2.24
N SER A 96 -16.82 -6.39 -2.93
CA SER A 96 -17.94 -6.13 -3.85
C SER A 96 -17.51 -5.14 -4.93
N PRO A 97 -18.27 -5.09 -6.06
CA PRO A 97 -18.04 -4.04 -7.06
C PRO A 97 -18.15 -2.63 -6.53
N ASN A 98 -19.01 -2.40 -5.51
CA ASN A 98 -19.13 -1.08 -4.90
C ASN A 98 -17.85 -0.64 -4.19
N VAL A 99 -17.13 -1.58 -3.58
CA VAL A 99 -15.82 -1.28 -2.98
C VAL A 99 -14.83 -0.85 -4.06
N VAL A 100 -14.85 -1.50 -5.22
CA VAL A 100 -14.00 -1.11 -6.36
C VAL A 100 -14.35 0.29 -6.86
N LYS A 101 -15.63 0.62 -6.96
CA LYS A 101 -16.05 1.98 -7.34
C LYS A 101 -15.52 3.02 -6.35
N ALA A 102 -15.53 2.70 -5.07
CA ALA A 102 -15.04 3.60 -4.03
C ALA A 102 -13.52 3.81 -4.06
N TRP A 103 -12.77 3.01 -4.82
CA TRP A 103 -11.33 3.20 -5.01
C TRP A 103 -10.98 4.59 -5.58
N ALA A 104 -11.91 5.22 -6.31
CA ALA A 104 -11.70 6.57 -6.81
C ALA A 104 -11.43 7.55 -5.66
N ASN A 105 -12.14 7.40 -4.55
CA ASN A 105 -11.94 8.25 -3.38
C ASN A 105 -10.56 8.02 -2.73
N SER A 106 -10.14 6.76 -2.68
CA SER A 106 -8.81 6.42 -2.17
C SER A 106 -7.71 6.99 -3.05
N LEU A 107 -7.89 6.90 -4.36
CA LEU A 107 -6.91 7.41 -5.32
C LEU A 107 -6.72 8.92 -5.19
N ASP A 108 -7.80 9.65 -4.95
CA ASP A 108 -7.75 11.11 -4.79
C ASP A 108 -6.93 11.55 -3.56
N LEU A 109 -6.76 10.66 -2.58
CA LEU A 109 -5.98 10.96 -1.39
C LEU A 109 -4.47 10.79 -1.59
N LEU A 110 -4.06 10.24 -2.73
CA LEU A 110 -2.66 9.94 -2.99
C LEU A 110 -2.00 11.05 -3.79
N PRO A 111 -0.79 11.48 -3.42
CA PRO A 111 -0.06 12.50 -4.17
C PRO A 111 0.41 11.97 -5.53
N GLU A 112 0.42 12.83 -6.53
CA GLU A 112 0.86 12.48 -7.87
C GLU A 112 2.38 12.22 -7.88
N CYS A 113 2.76 11.03 -8.33
CA CYS A 113 4.16 10.60 -8.47
C CYS A 113 4.20 9.26 -9.20
N ASP A 114 5.40 8.80 -9.55
CA ASP A 114 5.55 7.51 -10.23
C ASP A 114 5.01 6.34 -9.38
N LEU A 115 5.20 6.40 -8.07
CA LEU A 115 4.68 5.36 -7.18
C LEU A 115 3.15 5.29 -7.22
N LYS A 116 2.47 6.43 -7.35
CA LYS A 116 1.01 6.43 -7.52
C LYS A 116 0.60 5.68 -8.80
N ASN A 117 1.35 5.86 -9.87
CA ASN A 117 1.11 5.12 -11.11
C ASN A 117 1.29 3.62 -10.92
N ASP A 118 2.29 3.21 -10.12
CA ASP A 118 2.48 1.80 -9.79
C ASP A 118 1.30 1.26 -8.98
N VAL A 119 0.77 2.03 -8.05
CA VAL A 119 -0.42 1.65 -7.27
C VAL A 119 -1.63 1.48 -8.19
N ILE A 120 -1.82 2.38 -9.14
CA ILE A 120 -2.89 2.28 -10.14
C ILE A 120 -2.76 0.97 -10.91
N SER A 121 -1.58 0.67 -11.42
CA SER A 121 -1.33 -0.54 -12.20
C SER A 121 -1.54 -1.82 -11.38
N LEU A 122 -1.02 -1.85 -10.15
CA LEU A 122 -1.20 -2.99 -9.26
C LEU A 122 -2.67 -3.24 -8.93
N SER A 123 -3.42 -2.17 -8.69
CA SER A 123 -4.84 -2.26 -8.36
C SER A 123 -5.66 -2.76 -9.54
N ALA A 124 -5.42 -2.22 -10.74
CA ALA A 124 -6.12 -2.65 -11.95
C ALA A 124 -5.78 -4.10 -12.27
N ASN A 125 -4.51 -4.49 -12.17
CA ASN A 125 -4.07 -5.85 -12.44
C ASN A 125 -4.64 -6.86 -11.45
N ALA A 126 -4.88 -6.44 -10.22
CA ALA A 126 -5.45 -7.31 -9.19
C ALA A 126 -6.86 -7.80 -9.56
N LEU A 127 -7.58 -7.06 -10.40
CA LEU A 127 -8.95 -7.42 -10.83
C LEU A 127 -9.00 -8.34 -12.03
N LYS A 128 -7.89 -8.69 -12.65
CA LYS A 128 -7.88 -9.49 -13.89
C LYS A 128 -8.56 -10.85 -13.74
N GLY A 129 -8.47 -11.47 -12.58
CA GLY A 129 -9.11 -12.75 -12.31
C GLY A 129 -10.54 -12.64 -11.75
N TYR A 130 -11.06 -11.43 -11.63
CA TYR A 130 -12.38 -11.19 -11.04
C TYR A 130 -13.48 -11.25 -12.10
N SER A 131 -14.74 -11.36 -11.63
CA SER A 131 -15.89 -11.34 -12.50
C SER A 131 -16.02 -10.01 -13.26
N LYS A 132 -16.80 -10.03 -14.33
CA LYS A 132 -17.05 -8.86 -15.17
C LYS A 132 -17.58 -7.66 -14.34
N ALA A 133 -18.47 -7.92 -13.38
CA ALA A 133 -19.04 -6.86 -12.55
C ALA A 133 -17.95 -6.09 -11.78
N PHE A 134 -16.97 -6.80 -11.20
CA PHE A 134 -15.85 -6.17 -10.53
C PHE A 134 -14.99 -5.36 -11.50
N ARG A 135 -14.66 -5.92 -12.64
CA ARG A 135 -13.81 -5.26 -13.63
C ARG A 135 -14.45 -4.01 -14.21
N GLU A 136 -15.77 -4.05 -14.46
CA GLU A 136 -16.51 -2.90 -14.96
C GLU A 136 -16.69 -1.80 -13.93
N ALA A 137 -16.57 -2.13 -12.63
CA ALA A 137 -16.65 -1.17 -11.54
C ALA A 137 -15.39 -0.31 -11.40
N LEU A 138 -14.29 -0.69 -12.06
CA LEU A 138 -13.02 0.03 -11.96
C LEU A 138 -13.19 1.48 -12.43
N PRO A 139 -12.86 2.48 -11.58
CA PRO A 139 -13.00 3.88 -11.97
C PRO A 139 -12.15 4.23 -13.18
N GLU A 140 -12.64 5.17 -13.97
CA GLU A 140 -11.97 5.59 -15.20
C GLU A 140 -10.53 6.03 -14.99
N ALA A 141 -10.24 6.65 -13.85
CA ALA A 141 -8.89 7.10 -13.50
C ALA A 141 -7.86 5.95 -13.48
N PHE A 142 -8.29 4.71 -13.24
CA PHE A 142 -7.40 3.54 -13.26
C PHE A 142 -7.14 3.03 -14.68
N LEU A 143 -7.90 3.48 -15.64
CA LEU A 143 -7.75 3.09 -17.04
C LEU A 143 -6.81 4.05 -17.79
N LYS A 144 -6.56 5.22 -17.20
CA LYS A 144 -5.62 6.18 -17.76
C LYS A 144 -4.25 5.89 -17.22
N THR A 145 -3.39 5.32 -18.06
CA THR A 145 -1.98 5.22 -17.74
C THR A 145 -1.38 6.60 -17.98
N TYR A 146 -1.04 7.30 -16.92
CA TYR A 146 -0.19 8.47 -17.05
C TYR A 146 1.16 7.98 -17.56
N PRO A 147 1.70 8.58 -18.64
CA PRO A 147 3.04 8.21 -19.07
C PRO A 147 3.97 8.42 -17.88
N LYS A 148 4.74 7.39 -17.55
CA LYS A 148 5.87 7.55 -16.65
C LYS A 148 6.64 8.78 -17.12
N SER A 149 7.11 9.59 -16.16
CA SER A 149 7.93 10.73 -16.49
C SER A 149 8.81 10.35 -17.67
N MET A 150 8.52 10.94 -18.80
CA MET A 150 9.19 10.61 -20.04
C MET A 150 10.69 10.71 -19.82
N PRO A 151 11.43 9.63 -20.09
CA PRO A 151 12.86 9.80 -20.25
C PRO A 151 13.02 10.73 -21.44
N ASN A 152 13.30 11.93 -21.16
CA ASN A 152 13.60 12.88 -22.21
C ASN A 152 15.02 12.71 -22.65
#